data_382f87179b5e2b752549998efc4158c8
#
_entry.id   382f87179b5e2b752549998efc4158c8
#
_cell.length_a   1.000
_cell.length_b   1.000
_cell.length_c   1.000
_cell.angle_alpha   90.00
_cell.angle_beta   90.00
_cell.angle_gamma   90.00
#
_symmetry.space_group_name_H-M   'P 1'
#
loop_
_entity.id
_entity.type
_entity.pdbx_description
1 polymer ?
#
loop_
_entity_poly.entity_id
_entity_poly.type
_entity_poly.pdbx_seq_one_letter_code
_entity_poly.pdbx_strand_id
1 'polypeptide(L)'
;PGVPSVVTEEADIDDAASGAIDEYKGLNISENGRVFDLIVPIVVLIVFSILGMMYVGGFFEGVDFATAVGEDPVTGLCIGSCVALVVSAAMFLPRKLTTLEGFVEGISEGVRSMVGAIMILVLAWSLGGLCRHLLGTGEFVSGVLNGLGVGLTLLPAIIFLVAAFIGFAMGTSWGTIALILPIVIGVFPTDDPLFLVAVGSTLAGAVYGDHISPISDTTILSSAGAKCNHLRHVATQIPYATLVMITCFIGYIVAGFTGNPWISLALGAVIIVVAVITLHKLNFGVKKGETA
;
A
#
# COMPACT_ATOMS: atom_id res chain seq x y z
N PRO A 1 -5.61 -40.30 29.58
CA PRO A 1 -6.23 -39.29 28.78
C PRO A 1 -5.19 -38.26 28.45
N GLY A 2 -4.63 -38.39 27.21
CA GLY A 2 -3.56 -37.57 26.71
C GLY A 2 -4.04 -36.20 26.40
N VAL A 3 -3.26 -35.22 26.79
CA VAL A 3 -3.38 -33.82 26.34
C VAL A 3 -3.08 -33.79 24.84
N PRO A 4 -3.96 -33.22 23.98
CA PRO A 4 -3.65 -33.07 22.57
C PRO A 4 -2.41 -32.17 22.46
N SER A 5 -1.40 -32.66 21.77
CA SER A 5 -0.15 -31.95 21.56
C SER A 5 -0.40 -30.71 20.69
N VAL A 6 0.08 -29.56 21.12
CA VAL A 6 0.11 -28.28 20.42
C VAL A 6 0.82 -28.37 19.05
N VAL A 7 1.45 -29.50 18.77
CA VAL A 7 2.20 -29.80 17.53
C VAL A 7 1.30 -29.96 16.31
N THR A 8 0.02 -30.32 16.45
CA THR A 8 -0.91 -30.53 15.33
C THR A 8 -1.46 -29.22 14.74
N GLU A 9 -1.59 -28.17 15.56
CA GLU A 9 -2.06 -26.87 15.07
C GLU A 9 -0.97 -26.11 14.28
N GLU A 10 0.31 -26.27 14.63
CA GLU A 10 1.41 -25.67 13.86
C GLU A 10 1.61 -26.34 12.50
N ALA A 11 1.40 -27.64 12.38
CA ALA A 11 1.51 -28.37 11.12
C ALA A 11 0.37 -28.00 10.13
N ASP A 12 -0.87 -27.86 10.64
CA ASP A 12 -2.01 -27.46 9.81
C ASP A 12 -1.92 -25.99 9.33
N ILE A 13 -1.26 -25.13 10.11
CA ILE A 13 -1.03 -23.73 9.74
C ILE A 13 0.10 -23.62 8.70
N ASP A 14 1.13 -24.45 8.80
CA ASP A 14 2.21 -24.52 7.82
C ASP A 14 1.73 -25.08 6.47
N ASP A 15 0.78 -26.01 6.46
CA ASP A 15 0.16 -26.52 5.24
C ASP A 15 -0.75 -25.48 4.55
N ALA A 16 -1.46 -24.66 5.31
CA ALA A 16 -2.24 -23.55 4.73
C ALA A 16 -1.36 -22.42 4.17
N ALA A 17 -0.21 -22.15 4.80
CA ALA A 17 0.79 -21.22 4.29
C ALA A 17 1.54 -21.76 3.06
N SER A 18 1.68 -23.07 2.94
CA SER A 18 2.30 -23.72 1.78
C SER A 18 1.45 -23.60 0.51
N GLY A 19 0.14 -23.45 0.63
CA GLY A 19 -0.75 -23.23 -0.52
C GLY A 19 -0.43 -21.96 -1.31
N ALA A 20 0.00 -20.88 -0.65
CA ALA A 20 0.47 -19.66 -1.31
C ALA A 20 1.86 -19.81 -1.94
N ILE A 21 2.67 -20.75 -1.43
CA ILE A 21 4.00 -21.08 -1.95
C ILE A 21 3.88 -22.03 -3.16
N ASP A 22 2.80 -22.81 -3.25
CA ASP A 22 2.57 -23.74 -4.36
C ASP A 22 2.37 -23.04 -5.70
N GLU A 23 1.89 -21.81 -5.72
CA GLU A 23 1.74 -21.00 -6.92
C GLU A 23 3.11 -20.69 -7.59
N TYR A 24 4.19 -20.72 -6.81
CA TYR A 24 5.56 -20.47 -7.28
C TYR A 24 6.43 -21.75 -7.39
N LYS A 25 5.91 -22.92 -7.04
CA LYS A 25 6.65 -24.21 -7.09
C LYS A 25 7.06 -24.65 -8.51
N GLY A 26 6.44 -24.07 -9.53
CA GLY A 26 6.78 -24.32 -10.94
C GLY A 26 7.93 -23.47 -11.48
N LEU A 27 8.38 -22.45 -10.74
CA LEU A 27 9.43 -21.56 -11.19
C LEU A 27 10.81 -22.16 -10.91
N ASN A 28 11.63 -22.28 -11.95
CA ASN A 28 13.04 -22.65 -11.85
C ASN A 28 13.82 -21.52 -11.14
N ILE A 29 13.92 -21.61 -9.81
CA ILE A 29 14.67 -20.63 -9.00
C ILE A 29 16.15 -20.95 -9.13
N SER A 30 16.92 -20.04 -9.72
CA SER A 30 18.38 -20.17 -9.83
C SER A 30 19.04 -19.97 -8.46
N GLU A 31 19.87 -20.94 -8.04
CA GLU A 31 20.69 -20.82 -6.82
C GLU A 31 21.80 -19.75 -6.93
N ASN A 32 22.08 -19.26 -8.14
CA ASN A 32 23.13 -18.28 -8.43
C ASN A 32 22.63 -16.81 -8.31
N GLY A 33 21.42 -16.60 -7.81
CA GLY A 33 20.85 -15.25 -7.56
C GLY A 33 21.67 -14.47 -6.55
N ARG A 34 21.85 -13.18 -6.81
CA ARG A 34 22.54 -12.23 -5.93
C ARG A 34 21.62 -11.08 -5.57
N VAL A 35 21.90 -10.42 -4.45
CA VAL A 35 21.13 -9.24 -4.01
C VAL A 35 21.08 -8.14 -5.09
N PHE A 36 22.14 -7.99 -5.87
CA PHE A 36 22.18 -7.05 -7.00
C PHE A 36 21.16 -7.35 -8.10
N ASP A 37 20.75 -8.59 -8.25
CA ASP A 37 19.77 -8.99 -9.27
C ASP A 37 18.37 -8.46 -8.95
N LEU A 38 18.11 -8.10 -7.69
CA LEU A 38 16.91 -7.41 -7.26
C LEU A 38 17.11 -5.87 -7.24
N ILE A 39 18.22 -5.41 -6.67
CA ILE A 39 18.44 -3.96 -6.44
C ILE A 39 18.61 -3.21 -7.76
N VAL A 40 19.44 -3.72 -8.68
CA VAL A 40 19.76 -2.98 -9.92
C VAL A 40 18.54 -2.73 -10.78
N PRO A 41 17.68 -3.72 -11.10
CA PRO A 41 16.44 -3.45 -11.85
C PRO A 41 15.53 -2.42 -11.20
N ILE A 42 15.39 -2.46 -9.88
CA ILE A 42 14.55 -1.48 -9.14
C ILE A 42 15.14 -0.08 -9.22
N VAL A 43 16.44 0.08 -8.99
CA VAL A 43 17.11 1.38 -9.11
C VAL A 43 17.03 1.92 -10.53
N VAL A 44 17.25 1.07 -11.54
CA VAL A 44 17.11 1.45 -12.94
C VAL A 44 15.69 1.88 -13.25
N LEU A 45 14.69 1.14 -12.78
CA LEU A 45 13.28 1.50 -12.95
C LEU A 45 13.00 2.90 -12.40
N ILE A 46 13.40 3.16 -11.15
CA ILE A 46 13.15 4.45 -10.50
C ILE A 46 13.87 5.59 -11.23
N VAL A 47 15.16 5.44 -11.48
CA VAL A 47 15.99 6.49 -12.12
C VAL A 47 15.49 6.80 -13.52
N PHE A 48 15.26 5.77 -14.35
CA PHE A 48 14.82 5.99 -15.73
C PHE A 48 13.34 6.39 -15.84
N SER A 49 12.50 6.07 -14.88
CA SER A 49 11.14 6.62 -14.82
C SER A 49 11.19 8.13 -14.53
N ILE A 50 12.00 8.57 -13.57
CA ILE A 50 12.16 10.00 -13.27
C ILE A 50 12.76 10.74 -14.49
N LEU A 51 13.82 10.20 -15.07
CA LEU A 51 14.44 10.79 -16.27
C LEU A 51 13.47 10.82 -17.46
N GLY A 52 12.66 9.77 -17.63
CA GLY A 52 11.60 9.69 -18.63
C GLY A 52 10.55 10.77 -18.45
N MET A 53 10.05 10.95 -17.22
CA MET A 53 9.11 12.04 -16.89
C MET A 53 9.71 13.41 -17.17
N MET A 54 10.97 13.64 -16.77
CA MET A 54 11.69 14.89 -17.04
C MET A 54 11.85 15.13 -18.54
N TYR A 55 12.16 14.10 -19.31
CA TYR A 55 12.33 14.20 -20.75
C TYR A 55 11.02 14.54 -21.47
N VAL A 56 9.97 13.80 -21.16
CA VAL A 56 8.64 13.97 -21.79
C VAL A 56 8.04 15.33 -21.39
N GLY A 57 8.19 15.75 -20.13
CA GLY A 57 7.66 17.02 -19.64
C GLY A 57 8.50 18.25 -19.98
N GLY A 58 9.55 18.13 -20.81
CA GLY A 58 10.31 19.27 -21.32
C GLY A 58 11.26 19.91 -20.30
N PHE A 59 11.67 19.19 -19.25
CA PHE A 59 12.65 19.72 -18.29
C PHE A 59 13.94 20.19 -18.95
N PHE A 60 14.42 19.45 -19.94
CA PHE A 60 15.64 19.79 -20.68
C PHE A 60 15.44 20.95 -21.67
N GLU A 61 14.20 21.38 -21.88
CA GLU A 61 13.80 22.55 -22.68
C GLU A 61 13.54 23.79 -21.79
N GLY A 62 13.73 23.66 -20.47
CA GLY A 62 13.64 24.77 -19.51
C GLY A 62 12.35 24.80 -18.69
N VAL A 63 11.51 23.75 -18.76
CA VAL A 63 10.34 23.61 -17.89
C VAL A 63 10.82 23.30 -16.46
N ASP A 64 10.14 23.85 -15.47
CA ASP A 64 10.40 23.55 -14.05
C ASP A 64 10.23 22.05 -13.75
N PHE A 65 11.07 21.52 -12.83
CA PHE A 65 11.09 20.09 -12.48
C PHE A 65 9.72 19.55 -12.02
N ALA A 66 9.04 20.28 -11.14
CA ALA A 66 7.75 19.83 -10.61
C ALA A 66 6.69 19.79 -11.70
N THR A 67 6.68 20.78 -12.59
CA THR A 67 5.78 20.83 -13.74
C THR A 67 6.10 19.71 -14.75
N ALA A 68 7.36 19.52 -15.10
CA ALA A 68 7.79 18.51 -16.06
C ALA A 68 7.44 17.09 -15.59
N VAL A 69 7.70 16.75 -14.32
CA VAL A 69 7.39 15.43 -13.79
C VAL A 69 5.86 15.19 -13.70
N GLY A 70 5.07 16.24 -13.54
CA GLY A 70 3.62 16.17 -13.46
C GLY A 70 2.88 16.14 -14.80
N GLU A 71 3.53 16.53 -15.92
CA GLU A 71 2.88 16.69 -17.23
C GLU A 71 2.37 15.36 -17.82
N ASP A 72 3.25 14.37 -17.94
CA ASP A 72 2.90 13.01 -18.40
C ASP A 72 3.70 11.94 -17.68
N PRO A 73 3.33 11.63 -16.42
CA PRO A 73 4.02 10.63 -15.64
C PRO A 73 3.86 9.21 -16.21
N VAL A 74 2.78 8.95 -16.94
CA VAL A 74 2.50 7.60 -17.48
C VAL A 74 3.51 7.22 -18.55
N THR A 75 3.77 8.10 -19.49
CA THR A 75 4.77 7.86 -20.55
C THR A 75 6.17 7.75 -19.94
N GLY A 76 6.50 8.57 -18.94
CA GLY A 76 7.78 8.47 -18.22
C GLY A 76 7.96 7.12 -17.51
N LEU A 77 6.93 6.62 -16.84
CA LEU A 77 6.94 5.30 -16.21
C LEU A 77 7.07 4.16 -17.23
N CYS A 78 6.42 4.27 -18.39
CA CYS A 78 6.57 3.29 -19.46
C CYS A 78 8.01 3.23 -19.99
N ILE A 79 8.66 4.38 -20.19
CA ILE A 79 10.07 4.43 -20.60
C ILE A 79 10.95 3.76 -19.56
N GLY A 80 10.79 4.09 -18.27
CA GLY A 80 11.55 3.49 -17.17
C GLY A 80 11.38 1.99 -17.09
N SER A 81 10.15 1.49 -17.24
CA SER A 81 9.84 0.04 -17.21
C SER A 81 10.50 -0.70 -18.38
N CYS A 82 10.44 -0.15 -19.59
CA CYS A 82 11.10 -0.75 -20.75
C CYS A 82 12.61 -0.82 -20.57
N VAL A 83 13.24 0.25 -20.07
CA VAL A 83 14.67 0.27 -19.80
C VAL A 83 15.03 -0.75 -18.71
N ALA A 84 14.24 -0.81 -17.62
CA ALA A 84 14.46 -1.78 -16.54
C ALA A 84 14.35 -3.22 -17.03
N LEU A 85 13.40 -3.55 -17.91
CA LEU A 85 13.28 -4.87 -18.54
C LEU A 85 14.49 -5.21 -19.40
N VAL A 86 14.97 -4.27 -20.22
CA VAL A 86 16.17 -4.48 -21.05
C VAL A 86 17.41 -4.72 -20.19
N VAL A 87 17.60 -3.92 -19.12
CA VAL A 87 18.72 -4.09 -18.18
C VAL A 87 18.62 -5.42 -17.45
N SER A 88 17.41 -5.81 -17.01
CA SER A 88 17.17 -7.10 -16.36
C SER A 88 17.53 -8.26 -17.30
N ALA A 89 17.11 -8.20 -18.57
CA ALA A 89 17.48 -9.20 -19.57
C ALA A 89 19.00 -9.28 -19.78
N ALA A 90 19.66 -8.11 -19.90
CA ALA A 90 21.11 -8.02 -20.07
C ALA A 90 21.90 -8.56 -18.86
N MET A 91 21.31 -8.49 -17.66
CA MET A 91 21.92 -9.03 -16.44
C MET A 91 21.65 -10.53 -16.28
N PHE A 92 20.44 -11.01 -16.57
CA PHE A 92 20.00 -12.35 -16.21
C PHE A 92 20.38 -13.39 -17.28
N LEU A 93 20.21 -13.06 -18.58
CA LEU A 93 20.44 -14.00 -19.67
C LEU A 93 21.92 -14.42 -19.81
N PRO A 94 22.92 -13.51 -19.80
CA PRO A 94 24.33 -13.92 -19.91
C PRO A 94 24.80 -14.76 -18.72
N ARG A 95 24.23 -14.50 -17.54
CA ARG A 95 24.55 -15.25 -16.30
C ARG A 95 23.75 -16.54 -16.15
N LYS A 96 22.87 -16.84 -17.12
CA LYS A 96 22.02 -18.05 -17.12
C LYS A 96 21.17 -18.17 -15.84
N LEU A 97 20.73 -17.05 -15.28
CA LEU A 97 19.79 -17.03 -14.15
C LEU A 97 18.39 -17.44 -14.59
N THR A 98 18.06 -17.15 -15.83
CA THR A 98 16.85 -17.59 -16.52
C THR A 98 17.15 -17.85 -17.99
N THR A 99 16.27 -18.56 -18.68
CA THR A 99 16.28 -18.69 -20.14
C THR A 99 15.52 -17.54 -20.77
N LEU A 100 15.71 -17.30 -22.08
CA LEU A 100 14.92 -16.30 -22.80
C LEU A 100 13.42 -16.60 -22.73
N GLU A 101 13.06 -17.88 -22.86
CA GLU A 101 11.68 -18.36 -22.73
C GLU A 101 11.11 -18.04 -21.34
N GLY A 102 11.82 -18.40 -20.27
CA GLY A 102 11.42 -18.11 -18.89
C GLY A 102 11.37 -16.61 -18.58
N PHE A 103 12.22 -15.79 -19.19
CA PHE A 103 12.15 -14.35 -19.06
C PHE A 103 10.89 -13.77 -19.69
N VAL A 104 10.53 -14.20 -20.90
CA VAL A 104 9.31 -13.77 -21.60
C VAL A 104 8.05 -14.27 -20.89
N GLU A 105 8.09 -15.50 -20.37
CA GLU A 105 7.00 -16.05 -19.55
C GLU A 105 6.81 -15.24 -18.28
N GLY A 106 7.89 -14.84 -17.61
CA GLY A 106 7.86 -13.95 -16.43
C GLY A 106 7.21 -12.59 -16.73
N ILE A 107 7.44 -12.01 -17.92
CA ILE A 107 6.73 -10.79 -18.34
C ILE A 107 5.24 -11.06 -18.49
N SER A 108 4.87 -12.17 -19.12
CA SER A 108 3.47 -12.55 -19.32
C SER A 108 2.75 -12.78 -17.99
N GLU A 109 3.38 -13.45 -17.04
CA GLU A 109 2.83 -13.64 -15.69
C GLU A 109 2.72 -12.32 -14.92
N GLY A 110 3.71 -11.42 -15.06
CA GLY A 110 3.64 -10.07 -14.49
C GLY A 110 2.44 -9.27 -15.02
N VAL A 111 2.15 -9.36 -16.32
CA VAL A 111 0.95 -8.74 -16.91
C VAL A 111 -0.32 -9.39 -16.38
N ARG A 112 -0.38 -10.72 -16.31
CA ARG A 112 -1.55 -11.45 -15.79
C ARG A 112 -1.85 -11.10 -14.33
N SER A 113 -0.83 -10.96 -13.50
CA SER A 113 -0.98 -10.60 -12.08
C SER A 113 -1.62 -9.22 -11.89
N MET A 114 -1.45 -8.30 -12.86
CA MET A 114 -2.02 -6.96 -12.82
C MET A 114 -3.46 -6.89 -13.32
N VAL A 115 -3.96 -7.89 -14.03
CA VAL A 115 -5.32 -7.87 -14.63
C VAL A 115 -6.39 -7.65 -13.57
N GLY A 116 -6.32 -8.34 -12.43
CA GLY A 116 -7.29 -8.19 -11.33
C GLY A 116 -7.30 -6.76 -10.79
N ALA A 117 -6.13 -6.18 -10.52
CA ALA A 117 -6.01 -4.81 -10.04
C ALA A 117 -6.54 -3.78 -11.05
N ILE A 118 -6.22 -3.96 -12.34
CA ILE A 118 -6.71 -3.07 -13.42
C ILE A 118 -8.24 -3.16 -13.54
N MET A 119 -8.82 -4.36 -13.46
CA MET A 119 -10.27 -4.53 -13.50
C MET A 119 -10.96 -3.79 -12.35
N ILE A 120 -10.45 -3.92 -11.13
CA ILE A 120 -10.97 -3.21 -9.95
C ILE A 120 -10.89 -1.70 -10.17
N LEU A 121 -9.75 -1.18 -10.65
CA LEU A 121 -9.57 0.25 -10.93
C LEU A 121 -10.56 0.76 -11.98
N VAL A 122 -10.73 0.07 -13.09
CA VAL A 122 -11.67 0.45 -14.17
C VAL A 122 -13.11 0.48 -13.66
N LEU A 123 -13.54 -0.54 -12.91
CA LEU A 123 -14.87 -0.60 -12.31
C LEU A 123 -15.06 0.50 -11.26
N ALA A 124 -14.07 0.76 -10.43
CA ALA A 124 -14.12 1.81 -9.42
C ALA A 124 -14.20 3.20 -10.04
N TRP A 125 -13.43 3.47 -11.10
CA TRP A 125 -13.52 4.74 -11.84
C TRP A 125 -14.87 4.92 -12.51
N SER A 126 -15.41 3.86 -13.10
CA SER A 126 -16.76 3.88 -13.70
C SER A 126 -17.82 4.18 -12.65
N LEU A 127 -17.78 3.49 -11.50
CA LEU A 127 -18.69 3.71 -10.38
C LEU A 127 -18.52 5.12 -9.79
N GLY A 128 -17.27 5.57 -9.59
CA GLY A 128 -16.97 6.92 -9.12
C GLY A 128 -17.49 8.01 -10.05
N GLY A 129 -17.41 7.79 -11.37
CA GLY A 129 -18.00 8.66 -12.37
C GLY A 129 -19.53 8.73 -12.26
N LEU A 130 -20.19 7.59 -12.10
CA LEU A 130 -21.64 7.53 -11.88
C LEU A 130 -22.04 8.27 -10.60
N CYS A 131 -21.34 8.02 -9.48
CA CYS A 131 -21.61 8.67 -8.21
C CYS A 131 -21.46 10.19 -8.30
N ARG A 132 -20.42 10.68 -8.99
CA ARG A 132 -20.14 12.11 -9.11
C ARG A 132 -21.11 12.82 -10.06
N HIS A 133 -21.35 12.26 -11.24
CA HIS A 133 -22.04 12.98 -12.31
C HIS A 133 -23.54 12.69 -12.38
N LEU A 134 -23.98 11.51 -11.93
CA LEU A 134 -25.38 11.10 -12.05
C LEU A 134 -26.11 11.06 -10.70
N LEU A 135 -25.45 10.66 -9.62
CA LEU A 135 -26.09 10.49 -8.31
C LEU A 135 -25.90 11.71 -7.40
N GLY A 136 -25.02 12.66 -7.73
CA GLY A 136 -24.75 13.83 -6.88
C GLY A 136 -24.30 13.43 -5.46
N THR A 137 -23.51 12.33 -5.36
CA THR A 137 -23.15 11.73 -4.05
C THR A 137 -22.47 12.73 -3.12
N GLY A 138 -21.65 13.63 -3.66
CA GLY A 138 -20.98 14.67 -2.86
C GLY A 138 -21.98 15.61 -2.18
N GLU A 139 -22.98 16.12 -2.91
CA GLU A 139 -24.03 16.99 -2.36
C GLU A 139 -24.90 16.26 -1.34
N PHE A 140 -25.26 15.00 -1.62
CA PHE A 140 -26.03 14.17 -0.71
C PHE A 140 -25.27 13.94 0.61
N VAL A 141 -24.00 13.51 0.56
CA VAL A 141 -23.19 13.27 1.75
C VAL A 141 -22.98 14.55 2.54
N SER A 142 -22.68 15.67 1.88
CA SER A 142 -22.58 16.99 2.55
C SER A 142 -23.89 17.40 3.22
N GLY A 143 -25.03 17.17 2.57
CA GLY A 143 -26.34 17.44 3.14
C GLY A 143 -26.64 16.60 4.39
N VAL A 144 -26.33 15.30 4.37
CA VAL A 144 -26.48 14.40 5.51
C VAL A 144 -25.57 14.81 6.67
N LEU A 145 -24.31 15.13 6.41
CA LEU A 145 -23.33 15.54 7.43
C LEU A 145 -23.75 16.85 8.11
N ASN A 146 -24.21 17.83 7.33
CA ASN A 146 -24.74 19.08 7.85
C ASN A 146 -26.02 18.86 8.70
N GLY A 147 -26.88 17.93 8.27
CA GLY A 147 -28.08 17.56 9.02
C GLY A 147 -27.80 16.85 10.35
N LEU A 148 -26.70 16.09 10.42
CA LEU A 148 -26.25 15.41 11.63
C LEU A 148 -25.43 16.31 12.57
N GLY A 149 -25.11 17.56 12.16
CA GLY A 149 -24.23 18.45 12.91
C GLY A 149 -22.77 17.98 12.97
N VAL A 150 -22.41 16.97 12.18
CA VAL A 150 -21.03 16.51 12.00
C VAL A 150 -20.37 17.47 11.00
N GLY A 151 -19.59 18.42 11.50
CA GLY A 151 -18.87 19.34 10.65
C GLY A 151 -17.88 18.60 9.74
N LEU A 152 -17.61 19.17 8.55
CA LEU A 152 -16.58 18.68 7.62
C LEU A 152 -15.22 18.43 8.29
N THR A 153 -14.99 19.08 9.41
CA THR A 153 -13.81 19.00 10.27
C THR A 153 -13.47 17.58 10.75
N LEU A 154 -14.46 16.78 11.12
CA LEU A 154 -14.25 15.39 11.58
C LEU A 154 -14.27 14.38 10.44
N LEU A 155 -14.68 14.79 9.26
CA LEU A 155 -14.84 13.88 8.12
C LEU A 155 -13.54 13.16 7.71
N PRO A 156 -12.35 13.79 7.70
CA PRO A 156 -11.12 13.08 7.41
C PRO A 156 -10.84 11.92 8.38
N ALA A 157 -11.13 12.09 9.67
CA ALA A 157 -10.95 11.02 10.65
C ALA A 157 -11.96 9.87 10.43
N ILE A 158 -13.20 10.18 10.04
CA ILE A 158 -14.22 9.18 9.69
C ILE A 158 -13.81 8.44 8.42
N ILE A 159 -13.38 9.16 7.37
CA ILE A 159 -12.87 8.57 6.12
C ILE A 159 -11.72 7.61 6.40
N PHE A 160 -10.78 8.00 7.28
CA PHE A 160 -9.67 7.14 7.69
C PHE A 160 -10.16 5.80 8.25
N LEU A 161 -11.13 5.80 9.17
CA LEU A 161 -11.67 4.57 9.75
C LEU A 161 -12.44 3.72 8.73
N VAL A 162 -13.22 4.36 7.87
CA VAL A 162 -13.96 3.67 6.79
C VAL A 162 -12.97 3.03 5.80
N ALA A 163 -11.93 3.77 5.39
CA ALA A 163 -10.89 3.26 4.52
C ALA A 163 -10.11 2.10 5.18
N ALA A 164 -9.82 2.20 6.47
CA ALA A 164 -9.17 1.14 7.24
C ALA A 164 -10.02 -0.15 7.28
N PHE A 165 -11.31 -0.02 7.52
CA PHE A 165 -12.23 -1.16 7.53
C PHE A 165 -12.36 -1.81 6.16
N ILE A 166 -12.54 -1.02 5.10
CA ILE A 166 -12.67 -1.53 3.72
C ILE A 166 -11.34 -2.16 3.28
N GLY A 167 -10.19 -1.52 3.55
CA GLY A 167 -8.86 -2.06 3.25
C GLY A 167 -8.60 -3.41 3.92
N PHE A 168 -9.01 -3.55 5.19
CA PHE A 168 -8.97 -4.82 5.90
C PHE A 168 -9.86 -5.89 5.25
N ALA A 169 -11.10 -5.52 4.92
CA ALA A 169 -12.08 -6.46 4.36
C ALA A 169 -11.74 -6.91 2.93
N MET A 170 -11.12 -6.03 2.14
CA MET A 170 -10.73 -6.32 0.75
C MET A 170 -9.32 -6.89 0.61
N GLY A 171 -8.45 -6.68 1.60
CA GLY A 171 -7.04 -7.08 1.54
C GLY A 171 -6.24 -6.36 0.47
N THR A 172 -6.63 -5.13 0.10
CA THR A 172 -5.92 -4.33 -0.90
C THR A 172 -6.07 -2.83 -0.62
N SER A 173 -4.94 -2.14 -0.53
CA SER A 173 -4.91 -0.68 -0.41
C SER A 173 -5.37 0.00 -1.70
N TRP A 174 -4.92 -0.47 -2.85
CA TRP A 174 -5.25 0.11 -4.15
C TRP A 174 -6.74 0.05 -4.48
N GLY A 175 -7.37 -1.12 -4.24
CA GLY A 175 -8.82 -1.29 -4.42
C GLY A 175 -9.62 -0.35 -3.51
N THR A 176 -9.20 -0.20 -2.26
CA THR A 176 -9.83 0.69 -1.28
C THR A 176 -9.70 2.16 -1.69
N ILE A 177 -8.49 2.58 -2.11
CA ILE A 177 -8.24 3.94 -2.60
C ILE A 177 -9.11 4.24 -3.81
N ALA A 178 -9.15 3.32 -4.78
CA ALA A 178 -9.94 3.48 -6.00
C ALA A 178 -11.45 3.61 -5.72
N LEU A 179 -11.94 2.97 -4.66
CA LEU A 179 -13.34 3.04 -4.25
C LEU A 179 -13.66 4.37 -3.53
N ILE A 180 -12.83 4.78 -2.57
CA ILE A 180 -13.15 5.91 -1.67
C ILE A 180 -12.73 7.25 -2.25
N LEU A 181 -11.58 7.32 -2.93
CA LEU A 181 -11.02 8.58 -3.41
C LEU A 181 -11.97 9.37 -4.34
N PRO A 182 -12.69 8.75 -5.30
CA PRO A 182 -13.68 9.48 -6.10
C PRO A 182 -14.79 10.13 -5.28
N ILE A 183 -15.20 9.50 -4.17
CA ILE A 183 -16.21 10.04 -3.24
C ILE A 183 -15.64 11.25 -2.52
N VAL A 184 -14.42 11.13 -1.99
CA VAL A 184 -13.72 12.22 -1.29
C VAL A 184 -13.54 13.45 -2.18
N ILE A 185 -13.12 13.26 -3.42
CA ILE A 185 -12.99 14.35 -4.41
C ILE A 185 -14.35 14.98 -4.74
N GLY A 186 -15.44 14.23 -4.64
CA GLY A 186 -16.80 14.74 -4.83
C GLY A 186 -17.31 15.57 -3.63
N VAL A 187 -16.83 15.28 -2.42
CA VAL A 187 -17.28 15.95 -1.18
C VAL A 187 -16.47 17.21 -0.87
N PHE A 188 -15.16 17.17 -1.07
CA PHE A 188 -14.26 18.27 -0.77
C PHE A 188 -13.89 19.04 -2.05
N PRO A 189 -14.15 20.36 -2.11
CA PRO A 189 -13.59 21.22 -3.15
C PRO A 189 -12.06 21.19 -3.10
N THR A 190 -11.41 21.30 -4.27
CA THR A 190 -9.94 21.21 -4.37
C THR A 190 -9.20 22.40 -3.74
N ASP A 191 -9.89 23.49 -3.52
CA ASP A 191 -9.42 24.71 -2.82
C ASP A 191 -9.65 24.67 -1.30
N ASP A 192 -10.39 23.66 -0.80
CA ASP A 192 -10.60 23.48 0.63
C ASP A 192 -9.30 22.97 1.30
N PRO A 193 -8.82 23.59 2.38
CA PRO A 193 -7.67 23.12 3.15
C PRO A 193 -7.79 21.66 3.62
N LEU A 194 -9.01 21.18 3.83
CA LEU A 194 -9.29 19.81 4.27
C LEU A 194 -9.23 18.79 3.13
N PHE A 195 -9.20 19.21 1.86
CA PHE A 195 -9.12 18.30 0.71
C PHE A 195 -7.90 17.38 0.79
N LEU A 196 -6.71 17.97 0.95
CA LEU A 196 -5.47 17.18 1.06
C LEU A 196 -5.44 16.29 2.31
N VAL A 197 -6.04 16.75 3.41
CA VAL A 197 -6.17 15.97 4.64
C VAL A 197 -7.09 14.77 4.42
N ALA A 198 -8.20 14.95 3.71
CA ALA A 198 -9.15 13.88 3.39
C ALA A 198 -8.57 12.85 2.40
N VAL A 199 -7.83 13.32 1.40
CA VAL A 199 -7.05 12.43 0.50
C VAL A 199 -6.03 11.63 1.31
N GLY A 200 -5.22 12.28 2.14
CA GLY A 200 -4.23 11.62 3.00
C GLY A 200 -4.85 10.61 3.95
N SER A 201 -6.04 10.92 4.53
CA SER A 201 -6.75 10.00 5.41
C SER A 201 -7.25 8.75 4.68
N THR A 202 -7.70 8.90 3.43
CA THR A 202 -8.07 7.77 2.56
C THR A 202 -6.89 6.86 2.31
N LEU A 203 -5.75 7.42 1.90
CA LEU A 203 -4.53 6.67 1.62
C LEU A 203 -4.04 5.93 2.86
N ALA A 204 -3.93 6.63 3.98
CA ALA A 204 -3.42 6.06 5.23
C ALA A 204 -4.35 4.97 5.79
N GLY A 205 -5.68 5.18 5.75
CA GLY A 205 -6.64 4.19 6.17
C GLY A 205 -6.59 2.93 5.31
N ALA A 206 -6.56 3.09 3.99
CA ALA A 206 -6.46 1.98 3.04
C ALA A 206 -5.19 1.14 3.28
N VAL A 207 -4.05 1.80 3.45
CA VAL A 207 -2.76 1.14 3.73
C VAL A 207 -2.79 0.42 5.08
N TYR A 208 -3.33 1.03 6.13
CA TYR A 208 -3.46 0.37 7.42
C TYR A 208 -4.31 -0.90 7.33
N GLY A 209 -5.49 -0.80 6.71
CA GLY A 209 -6.41 -1.93 6.57
C GLY A 209 -5.77 -3.09 5.80
N ASP A 210 -5.11 -2.80 4.70
CA ASP A 210 -4.35 -3.76 3.92
C ASP A 210 -3.27 -4.45 4.76
N HIS A 211 -2.46 -3.69 5.50
CA HIS A 211 -1.36 -4.24 6.32
C HIS A 211 -1.80 -5.21 7.40
N ILE A 212 -2.97 -5.05 7.98
CA ILE A 212 -3.47 -5.95 9.02
C ILE A 212 -4.37 -7.08 8.48
N SER A 213 -4.65 -7.07 7.18
CA SER A 213 -5.51 -8.05 6.54
C SER A 213 -4.77 -9.37 6.28
N PRO A 214 -5.32 -10.52 6.73
CA PRO A 214 -4.73 -11.82 6.42
C PRO A 214 -4.92 -12.25 4.96
N ILE A 215 -5.75 -11.55 4.20
CA ILE A 215 -5.98 -11.80 2.76
C ILE A 215 -5.26 -10.78 1.88
N SER A 216 -4.38 -9.96 2.47
CA SER A 216 -3.61 -8.96 1.74
C SER A 216 -2.58 -9.61 0.80
N ASP A 217 -2.65 -9.25 -0.48
CA ASP A 217 -1.69 -9.69 -1.49
C ASP A 217 -0.26 -9.23 -1.16
N THR A 218 -0.09 -8.01 -0.69
CA THR A 218 1.22 -7.47 -0.29
C THR A 218 1.79 -8.20 0.93
N THR A 219 0.96 -8.54 1.91
CA THR A 219 1.37 -9.28 3.11
C THR A 219 1.68 -10.74 2.79
N ILE A 220 0.91 -11.37 1.91
CA ILE A 220 1.17 -12.73 1.40
C ILE A 220 2.52 -12.76 0.69
N LEU A 221 2.75 -11.85 -0.26
CA LEU A 221 4.00 -11.80 -1.03
C LEU A 221 5.23 -11.51 -0.15
N SER A 222 5.12 -10.59 0.81
CA SER A 222 6.24 -10.26 1.71
C SER A 222 6.56 -11.41 2.66
N SER A 223 5.56 -12.10 3.21
CA SER A 223 5.77 -13.27 4.07
C SER A 223 6.37 -14.45 3.30
N ALA A 224 5.91 -14.69 2.07
CA ALA A 224 6.46 -15.71 1.19
C ALA A 224 7.92 -15.38 0.81
N GLY A 225 8.21 -14.13 0.44
CA GLY A 225 9.58 -13.68 0.13
C GLY A 225 10.53 -13.78 1.33
N ALA A 226 10.04 -13.51 2.54
CA ALA A 226 10.78 -13.67 3.79
C ALA A 226 10.84 -15.13 4.29
N LYS A 227 10.16 -16.08 3.63
CA LYS A 227 10.04 -17.48 4.05
C LYS A 227 9.55 -17.62 5.50
N CYS A 228 8.59 -16.82 5.91
CA CYS A 228 7.98 -16.89 7.23
C CYS A 228 6.49 -17.26 7.13
N ASN A 229 5.95 -17.82 8.22
CA ASN A 229 4.53 -18.16 8.27
C ASN A 229 3.69 -16.89 8.15
N HIS A 230 2.78 -16.87 7.17
CA HIS A 230 1.95 -15.72 6.81
C HIS A 230 1.08 -15.23 7.96
N LEU A 231 0.31 -16.11 8.60
CA LEU A 231 -0.59 -15.74 9.69
C LEU A 231 0.18 -15.24 10.93
N ARG A 232 1.34 -15.84 11.22
CA ARG A 232 2.22 -15.37 12.27
C ARG A 232 2.78 -13.97 11.96
N HIS A 233 3.14 -13.72 10.70
CA HIS A 233 3.58 -12.40 10.26
C HIS A 233 2.48 -11.35 10.48
N VAL A 234 1.25 -11.64 10.03
CA VAL A 234 0.09 -10.77 10.26
C VAL A 234 -0.13 -10.51 11.76
N ALA A 235 -0.17 -11.58 12.58
CA ALA A 235 -0.40 -11.46 14.01
C ALA A 235 0.66 -10.61 14.73
N THR A 236 1.92 -10.70 14.32
CA THR A 236 3.01 -9.88 14.89
C THR A 236 3.02 -8.43 14.40
N GLN A 237 2.45 -8.17 13.23
CA GLN A 237 2.37 -6.83 12.63
C GLN A 237 1.23 -5.99 13.22
N ILE A 238 0.09 -6.62 13.56
CA ILE A 238 -1.11 -5.94 14.07
C ILE A 238 -0.84 -4.96 15.22
N PRO A 239 -0.10 -5.30 16.28
CA PRO A 239 0.12 -4.37 17.40
C PRO A 239 0.83 -3.08 16.98
N TYR A 240 1.84 -3.19 16.12
CA TYR A 240 2.58 -2.03 15.61
C TYR A 240 1.73 -1.17 14.70
N ALA A 241 1.05 -1.80 13.76
CA ALA A 241 0.14 -1.11 12.84
C ALA A 241 -0.99 -0.41 13.59
N THR A 242 -1.56 -1.05 14.63
CA THR A 242 -2.63 -0.47 15.46
C THR A 242 -2.15 0.75 16.26
N LEU A 243 -0.92 0.73 16.78
CA LEU A 243 -0.34 1.90 17.44
C LEU A 243 -0.24 3.09 16.48
N VAL A 244 0.22 2.85 15.26
CA VAL A 244 0.30 3.89 14.21
C VAL A 244 -1.11 4.36 13.83
N MET A 245 -2.06 3.43 13.70
CA MET A 245 -3.47 3.75 13.38
C MET A 245 -4.09 4.70 14.39
N ILE A 246 -3.95 4.41 15.68
CA ILE A 246 -4.47 5.28 16.75
C ILE A 246 -3.83 6.66 16.66
N THR A 247 -2.53 6.71 16.42
CA THR A 247 -1.79 7.98 16.25
C THR A 247 -2.29 8.77 15.05
N CYS A 248 -2.48 8.11 13.90
CA CYS A 248 -3.01 8.74 12.69
C CYS A 248 -4.45 9.23 12.90
N PHE A 249 -5.29 8.44 13.57
CA PHE A 249 -6.67 8.83 13.87
C PHE A 249 -6.73 10.12 14.69
N ILE A 250 -5.94 10.21 15.77
CA ILE A 250 -5.80 11.44 16.56
C ILE A 250 -5.27 12.58 15.67
N GLY A 251 -4.27 12.30 14.84
CA GLY A 251 -3.70 13.25 13.90
C GLY A 251 -4.73 13.81 12.93
N TYR A 252 -5.61 12.99 12.36
CA TYR A 252 -6.67 13.44 11.46
C TYR A 252 -7.76 14.25 12.15
N ILE A 253 -8.08 13.94 13.41
CA ILE A 253 -8.95 14.80 14.23
C ILE A 253 -8.31 16.19 14.37
N VAL A 254 -7.04 16.26 14.79
CA VAL A 254 -6.33 17.53 14.97
C VAL A 254 -6.17 18.29 13.66
N ALA A 255 -5.84 17.60 12.56
CA ALA A 255 -5.73 18.20 11.24
C ALA A 255 -7.07 18.79 10.77
N GLY A 256 -8.18 18.10 11.05
CA GLY A 256 -9.51 18.58 10.76
C GLY A 256 -9.84 19.90 11.48
N PHE A 257 -9.49 20.01 12.77
CA PHE A 257 -9.75 21.24 13.55
C PHE A 257 -8.79 22.37 13.24
N THR A 258 -7.55 22.08 12.92
CA THR A 258 -6.51 23.10 12.71
C THR A 258 -6.34 23.52 11.25
N GLY A 259 -6.79 22.70 10.32
CA GLY A 259 -6.52 22.88 8.88
C GLY A 259 -5.03 22.83 8.52
N ASN A 260 -4.17 22.42 9.47
CA ASN A 260 -2.72 22.45 9.29
C ASN A 260 -2.10 21.06 9.42
N PRO A 261 -1.60 20.46 8.33
CA PRO A 261 -1.04 19.11 8.35
C PRO A 261 0.26 19.01 9.16
N TRP A 262 1.04 20.10 9.27
CA TRP A 262 2.31 20.10 9.98
C TRP A 262 2.16 19.95 11.49
N ILE A 263 1.13 20.57 12.07
CA ILE A 263 0.80 20.44 13.50
C ILE A 263 0.44 18.98 13.79
N SER A 264 -0.39 18.39 12.95
CA SER A 264 -0.81 17.00 13.06
C SER A 264 0.38 16.03 12.93
N LEU A 265 1.27 16.26 11.96
CA LEU A 265 2.47 15.46 11.75
C LEU A 265 3.41 15.53 12.97
N ALA A 266 3.67 16.72 13.48
CA ALA A 266 4.52 16.91 14.66
C ALA A 266 3.93 16.21 15.91
N LEU A 267 2.63 16.36 16.12
CA LEU A 267 1.92 15.68 17.20
C LEU A 267 2.01 14.15 17.06
N GLY A 268 1.78 13.64 15.85
CA GLY A 268 1.88 12.20 15.56
C GLY A 268 3.28 11.65 15.85
N ALA A 269 4.32 12.37 15.43
CA ALA A 269 5.71 11.99 15.72
C ALA A 269 5.98 11.93 17.23
N VAL A 270 5.51 12.93 18.00
CA VAL A 270 5.64 12.93 19.46
C VAL A 270 4.90 11.76 20.09
N ILE A 271 3.66 11.51 19.69
CA ILE A 271 2.85 10.40 20.23
C ILE A 271 3.56 9.07 19.99
N ILE A 272 4.05 8.80 18.78
CA ILE A 272 4.74 7.54 18.45
C ILE A 272 6.00 7.39 19.32
N VAL A 273 6.84 8.42 19.40
CA VAL A 273 8.08 8.37 20.20
C VAL A 273 7.77 8.10 21.68
N VAL A 274 6.81 8.83 22.25
CA VAL A 274 6.40 8.64 23.65
C VAL A 274 5.83 7.25 23.86
N ALA A 275 4.97 6.76 22.96
CA ALA A 275 4.37 5.43 23.05
C ALA A 275 5.44 4.33 22.99
N VAL A 276 6.38 4.41 22.04
CA VAL A 276 7.46 3.42 21.91
C VAL A 276 8.36 3.40 23.15
N ILE A 277 8.76 4.58 23.66
CA ILE A 277 9.57 4.67 24.90
C ILE A 277 8.81 4.09 26.10
N THR A 278 7.50 4.38 26.19
CA THR A 278 6.67 3.90 27.30
C THR A 278 6.50 2.38 27.23
N LEU A 279 6.17 1.84 26.06
CA LEU A 279 6.03 0.39 25.86
C LEU A 279 7.35 -0.35 26.11
N HIS A 280 8.47 0.23 25.70
CA HIS A 280 9.79 -0.33 25.99
C HIS A 280 10.08 -0.36 27.50
N LYS A 281 9.81 0.73 28.23
CA LYS A 281 9.99 0.80 29.69
C LYS A 281 9.08 -0.16 30.46
N LEU A 282 7.88 -0.41 29.94
CA LEU A 282 6.92 -1.34 30.53
C LEU A 282 7.23 -2.81 30.20
N ASN A 283 8.28 -3.11 29.42
CA ASN A 283 8.60 -4.44 28.90
C ASN A 283 7.39 -5.11 28.22
N PHE A 284 6.58 -4.33 27.55
CA PHE A 284 5.38 -4.82 26.88
C PHE A 284 5.81 -5.69 25.69
N GLY A 285 5.45 -6.96 25.70
CA GLY A 285 5.81 -7.93 24.64
C GLY A 285 7.03 -8.81 24.96
N VAL A 286 7.79 -8.54 26.00
CA VAL A 286 8.86 -9.45 26.44
C VAL A 286 8.24 -10.50 27.38
N LYS A 287 8.07 -11.73 26.90
CA LYS A 287 7.76 -12.87 27.76
C LYS A 287 8.92 -13.02 28.76
N LYS A 288 8.65 -12.84 30.06
CA LYS A 288 9.58 -13.21 31.12
C LYS A 288 9.90 -14.70 30.97
N GLY A 289 11.01 -15.04 30.38
CA GLY A 289 11.45 -16.44 30.27
C GLY A 289 12.37 -16.75 29.07
N GLU A 290 12.57 -15.85 28.11
CA GLU A 290 13.50 -16.09 26.99
C GLU A 290 14.73 -15.15 27.04
N THR A 291 15.41 -15.15 28.19
CA THR A 291 16.81 -14.69 28.27
C THR A 291 17.65 -15.89 28.62
N ALA A 292 18.11 -16.64 27.62
CA ALA A 292 19.30 -17.46 27.67
C ALA A 292 19.88 -17.63 26.28
#